data_e52c7f4c29a4131bc9f6f6c4773439fc
#
_entry.id   e52c7f4c29a4131bc9f6f6c4773439fc
#
_cell.length_a   1.000
_cell.length_b   1.000
_cell.length_c   1.000
_cell.angle_alpha   90.00
_cell.angle_beta   90.00
_cell.angle_gamma   90.00
#
_symmetry.space_group_name_H-M   'P 1'
#
loop_
_entity.id
_entity.type
_entity.pdbx_description
1 polymer ?
#
loop_
_entity_poly.entity_id
_entity_poly.type
_entity_poly.pdbx_seq_one_letter_code
_entity_poly.pdbx_strand_id
1 'polypeptide(L)'
;MKTNQRNIIILMFMMMADLSDIYAQNKKEIKEQREQAIKEQIIAEKYKISVNTAYPRRGRTVHLSSPYSVEIRNDSVISYLPFYGRAYSIPYGGGEGLIFQAPLDEYEMEMNKKGTAKVKFTARSPEDKFTFNLTIYSNGSASINVNMQNRESISFSGEME
;
A
#
# COMPACT_ATOMS: atom_id res chain seq x y z
N MET A 1 -47.29 17.61 36.35
CA MET A 1 -46.48 18.12 35.20
C MET A 1 -44.98 17.72 35.22
N LYS A 2 -44.35 17.43 36.33
CA LYS A 2 -42.91 17.03 36.37
C LYS A 2 -42.57 15.59 35.86
N THR A 3 -43.53 14.67 35.90
CA THR A 3 -43.34 13.25 35.50
C THR A 3 -43.22 13.08 34.01
N ASN A 4 -43.92 13.84 33.19
CA ASN A 4 -43.88 13.74 31.75
C ASN A 4 -42.51 14.26 31.16
N GLN A 5 -41.93 15.28 31.73
CA GLN A 5 -40.62 15.79 31.28
C GLN A 5 -39.48 14.78 31.52
N ARG A 6 -39.51 14.08 32.64
CA ARG A 6 -38.51 13.05 32.97
C ARG A 6 -38.57 11.86 32.00
N ASN A 7 -39.79 11.45 31.66
CA ASN A 7 -39.99 10.35 30.70
C ASN A 7 -39.57 10.74 29.26
N ILE A 8 -39.79 11.99 28.85
CA ILE A 8 -39.35 12.51 27.54
C ILE A 8 -37.82 12.56 27.46
N ILE A 9 -37.13 12.95 28.52
CA ILE A 9 -35.66 13.00 28.58
C ILE A 9 -35.10 11.58 28.51
N ILE A 10 -35.67 10.61 29.19
CA ILE A 10 -35.25 9.19 29.13
C ILE A 10 -35.47 8.63 27.72
N LEU A 11 -36.59 8.94 27.08
CA LEU A 11 -36.87 8.50 25.70
C LEU A 11 -35.89 9.11 24.69
N MET A 12 -35.53 10.38 24.84
CA MET A 12 -34.51 11.05 24.02
C MET A 12 -33.12 10.44 24.22
N PHE A 13 -32.78 10.05 25.45
CA PHE A 13 -31.49 9.38 25.72
C PHE A 13 -31.43 7.98 25.14
N MET A 14 -32.53 7.21 25.13
CA MET A 14 -32.61 5.92 24.47
C MET A 14 -32.48 6.06 22.93
N MET A 15 -33.13 7.02 22.31
CA MET A 15 -32.98 7.26 20.86
C MET A 15 -31.57 7.65 20.44
N MET A 16 -30.83 8.39 21.30
CA MET A 16 -29.44 8.73 21.01
C MET A 16 -28.48 7.52 21.12
N ALA A 17 -28.78 6.56 21.99
CA ALA A 17 -27.98 5.34 22.13
C ALA A 17 -28.10 4.45 20.87
N ASP A 18 -29.30 4.28 20.34
CA ASP A 18 -29.55 3.48 19.13
C ASP A 18 -28.84 4.06 17.89
N LEU A 19 -28.74 5.38 17.76
CA LEU A 19 -28.03 6.04 16.66
C LEU A 19 -26.52 5.79 16.72
N SER A 20 -25.92 5.76 17.89
CA SER A 20 -24.47 5.53 18.06
C SER A 20 -24.09 4.09 17.68
N ASP A 21 -24.94 3.12 17.98
CA ASP A 21 -24.70 1.72 17.61
C ASP A 21 -24.79 1.48 16.09
N ILE A 22 -25.73 2.15 15.41
CA ILE A 22 -25.86 2.09 13.94
C ILE A 22 -24.62 2.67 13.25
N TYR A 23 -24.09 3.80 13.73
CA TYR A 23 -22.86 4.40 13.19
C TYR A 23 -21.62 3.51 13.42
N ALA A 24 -21.54 2.87 14.58
CA ALA A 24 -20.41 1.98 14.91
C ALA A 24 -20.45 0.70 14.07
N GLN A 25 -21.60 0.10 13.85
CA GLN A 25 -21.81 -1.07 13.00
C GLN A 25 -21.46 -0.76 11.54
N ASN A 26 -21.97 0.34 10.98
CA ASN A 26 -21.68 0.74 9.60
C ASN A 26 -20.18 0.97 9.36
N LYS A 27 -19.48 1.62 10.31
CA LYS A 27 -18.03 1.81 10.22
C LYS A 27 -17.26 0.49 10.26
N LYS A 28 -17.73 -0.49 11.04
CA LYS A 28 -17.12 -1.82 11.13
C LYS A 28 -17.31 -2.60 9.83
N GLU A 29 -18.50 -2.59 9.27
CA GLU A 29 -18.80 -3.26 8.00
C GLU A 29 -17.98 -2.69 6.84
N ILE A 30 -17.89 -1.36 6.73
CA ILE A 30 -17.06 -0.70 5.70
C ILE A 30 -15.60 -1.11 5.84
N LYS A 31 -15.09 -1.19 7.07
CA LYS A 31 -13.72 -1.63 7.33
C LYS A 31 -13.50 -3.09 6.89
N GLU A 32 -14.39 -3.99 7.28
CA GLU A 32 -14.32 -5.41 6.91
C GLU A 32 -14.42 -5.62 5.40
N GLN A 33 -15.31 -4.89 4.71
CA GLN A 33 -15.41 -4.91 3.26
C GLN A 33 -14.13 -4.43 2.57
N ARG A 34 -13.50 -3.35 3.07
CA ARG A 34 -12.22 -2.86 2.54
C ARG A 34 -11.10 -3.87 2.74
N GLU A 35 -11.01 -4.47 3.94
CA GLU A 35 -10.00 -5.51 4.24
C GLU A 35 -10.18 -6.73 3.33
N GLN A 36 -11.41 -7.14 3.08
CA GLN A 36 -11.71 -8.24 2.17
C GLN A 36 -11.35 -7.91 0.72
N ALA A 37 -11.70 -6.72 0.24
CA ALA A 37 -11.36 -6.28 -1.12
C ALA A 37 -9.83 -6.24 -1.33
N ILE A 38 -9.07 -5.71 -0.37
CA ILE A 38 -7.60 -5.69 -0.40
C ILE A 38 -7.04 -7.11 -0.50
N LYS A 39 -7.56 -8.02 0.31
CA LYS A 39 -7.14 -9.42 0.30
C LYS A 39 -7.41 -10.08 -1.05
N GLU A 40 -8.56 -9.86 -1.63
CA GLU A 40 -8.95 -10.41 -2.95
C GLU A 40 -8.05 -9.88 -4.07
N GLN A 41 -7.74 -8.59 -4.07
CA GLN A 41 -6.84 -7.98 -5.04
C GLN A 41 -5.41 -8.56 -4.96
N ILE A 42 -4.89 -8.78 -3.74
CA ILE A 42 -3.56 -9.36 -3.55
C ILE A 42 -3.52 -10.82 -4.02
N ILE A 43 -4.54 -11.62 -3.69
CA ILE A 43 -4.66 -13.01 -4.11
C ILE A 43 -4.81 -13.12 -5.64
N ALA A 44 -5.50 -12.17 -6.25
CA ALA A 44 -5.68 -12.11 -7.70
C ALA A 44 -4.45 -11.58 -8.45
N GLU A 45 -3.41 -11.15 -7.75
CA GLU A 45 -2.20 -10.51 -8.32
C GLU A 45 -2.53 -9.31 -9.21
N LYS A 46 -3.56 -8.54 -8.79
CA LYS A 46 -4.05 -7.36 -9.49
C LYS A 46 -4.28 -6.23 -8.49
N TYR A 47 -3.24 -5.45 -8.26
CA TYR A 47 -3.32 -4.32 -7.35
C TYR A 47 -2.33 -3.24 -7.72
N LYS A 48 -2.63 -2.03 -7.27
CA LYS A 48 -1.80 -0.85 -7.43
C LYS A 48 -1.57 -0.19 -6.08
N ILE A 49 -0.32 0.17 -5.81
CA ILE A 49 0.09 0.90 -4.61
C ILE A 49 0.51 2.30 -5.06
N SER A 50 -0.25 3.30 -4.65
CA SER A 50 0.12 4.70 -4.78
C SER A 50 1.16 5.06 -3.71
N VAL A 51 2.26 5.67 -4.13
CA VAL A 51 3.41 5.96 -3.28
C VAL A 51 3.49 7.44 -2.97
N ASN A 52 3.57 7.78 -1.69
CA ASN A 52 3.57 9.16 -1.20
C ASN A 52 4.88 9.59 -0.52
N THR A 53 5.71 8.64 -0.12
CA THR A 53 6.95 8.95 0.61
C THR A 53 8.07 8.00 0.20
N ALA A 54 9.25 8.56 -0.04
CA ALA A 54 10.48 7.83 -0.32
C ALA A 54 11.47 7.95 0.86
N TYR A 55 12.12 6.84 1.17
CA TYR A 55 13.15 6.72 2.21
C TYR A 55 14.45 6.26 1.57
N PRO A 56 15.29 7.18 1.07
CA PRO A 56 16.59 6.84 0.55
C PRO A 56 17.47 6.21 1.63
N ARG A 57 18.37 5.31 1.24
CA ARG A 57 19.33 4.72 2.19
C ARG A 57 20.20 5.77 2.89
N ARG A 58 20.48 6.87 2.21
CA ARG A 58 21.21 8.02 2.71
C ARG A 58 20.46 9.29 2.37
N GLY A 59 20.42 10.21 3.31
CA GLY A 59 19.73 11.49 3.12
C GLY A 59 18.44 11.60 3.93
N ARG A 60 17.61 12.53 3.53
CA ARG A 60 16.34 12.82 4.21
C ARG A 60 15.19 12.09 3.54
N THR A 61 14.15 11.81 4.31
CA THR A 61 12.85 11.40 3.79
C THR A 61 12.32 12.42 2.79
N VAL A 62 11.79 11.96 1.66
CA VAL A 62 11.24 12.79 0.59
C VAL A 62 9.74 12.52 0.46
N HIS A 63 8.94 13.55 0.68
CA HIS A 63 7.50 13.49 0.36
C HIS A 63 7.30 13.70 -1.13
N LEU A 64 6.51 12.82 -1.74
CA LEU A 64 6.31 12.77 -3.17
C LEU A 64 4.98 13.46 -3.53
N SER A 65 5.03 14.41 -4.45
CA SER A 65 3.86 15.16 -4.92
C SER A 65 3.33 14.67 -6.27
N SER A 66 4.11 13.87 -6.99
CA SER A 66 3.69 13.27 -8.27
C SER A 66 3.03 11.90 -8.04
N PRO A 67 2.20 11.40 -8.94
CA PRO A 67 1.45 10.15 -8.80
C PRO A 67 2.35 8.93 -9.04
N TYR A 68 3.34 8.72 -8.17
CA TYR A 68 4.20 7.56 -8.21
C TYR A 68 3.47 6.30 -7.75
N SER A 69 3.75 5.16 -8.39
CA SER A 69 3.07 3.91 -8.07
C SER A 69 3.88 2.67 -8.45
N VAL A 70 3.50 1.56 -7.83
CA VAL A 70 3.85 0.20 -8.26
C VAL A 70 2.55 -0.54 -8.53
N GLU A 71 2.39 -1.07 -9.71
CA GLU A 71 1.22 -1.84 -10.10
C GLU A 71 1.63 -3.26 -10.48
N ILE A 72 0.95 -4.24 -9.89
CA ILE A 72 1.02 -5.64 -10.29
C ILE A 72 -0.21 -5.93 -11.14
N ARG A 73 0.03 -6.42 -12.35
CA ARG A 73 -1.03 -6.72 -13.31
C ARG A 73 -0.73 -8.04 -14.00
N ASN A 74 -1.38 -9.09 -13.53
CA ASN A 74 -1.11 -10.47 -13.94
C ASN A 74 0.39 -10.81 -13.74
N ASP A 75 1.08 -11.24 -14.77
CA ASP A 75 2.49 -11.66 -14.73
C ASP A 75 3.48 -10.48 -14.93
N SER A 76 3.04 -9.24 -14.71
CA SER A 76 3.86 -8.05 -14.99
C SER A 76 3.83 -7.05 -13.83
N VAL A 77 4.94 -6.36 -13.65
CA VAL A 77 5.05 -5.17 -12.80
C VAL A 77 5.21 -3.92 -13.66
N ILE A 78 4.45 -2.89 -13.31
CA ILE A 78 4.63 -1.53 -13.82
C ILE A 78 5.12 -0.70 -12.64
N SER A 79 6.38 -0.29 -12.69
CA SER A 79 7.01 0.53 -11.68
C SER A 79 7.16 1.95 -12.22
N TYR A 80 6.57 2.91 -11.53
CA TYR A 80 6.76 4.33 -11.76
C TYR A 80 7.17 4.98 -10.44
N LEU A 81 8.45 4.81 -10.09
CA LEU A 81 9.01 5.29 -8.82
C LEU A 81 10.22 6.19 -9.08
N PRO A 82 10.41 7.24 -8.26
CA PRO A 82 11.62 8.04 -8.33
C PRO A 82 12.78 7.30 -7.66
N PHE A 83 13.99 7.55 -8.10
CA PHE A 83 15.19 7.04 -7.42
C PHE A 83 16.00 8.17 -6.79
N TYR A 84 16.28 8.02 -5.49
CA TYR A 84 17.13 8.89 -4.72
C TYR A 84 18.24 8.03 -4.06
N GLY A 85 19.43 8.07 -4.60
CA GLY A 85 20.56 7.28 -4.10
C GLY A 85 21.75 7.28 -5.05
N ARG A 86 22.74 6.45 -4.75
CA ARG A 86 23.91 6.26 -5.60
C ARG A 86 23.68 5.09 -6.55
N ALA A 87 24.04 5.30 -7.81
CA ALA A 87 24.18 4.23 -8.77
C ALA A 87 25.68 3.84 -8.82
N TYR A 88 25.96 2.55 -8.81
CA TYR A 88 27.32 1.99 -8.92
C TYR A 88 27.70 1.77 -10.38
N SER A 89 26.71 1.45 -11.20
CA SER A 89 26.83 1.32 -12.64
C SER A 89 25.58 1.92 -13.31
N ILE A 90 25.80 2.75 -14.32
CA ILE A 90 24.73 3.38 -15.08
C ILE A 90 25.01 3.14 -16.56
N PRO A 91 24.00 2.81 -17.38
CA PRO A 91 24.15 2.75 -18.82
C PRO A 91 24.67 4.07 -19.40
N TYR A 92 25.40 4.00 -20.52
CA TYR A 92 25.85 5.19 -21.22
C TYR A 92 24.64 6.02 -21.68
N GLY A 93 24.60 7.28 -21.29
CA GLY A 93 23.44 8.17 -21.57
C GLY A 93 22.45 8.32 -20.42
N GLY A 94 22.69 7.70 -19.27
CA GLY A 94 21.78 7.73 -18.11
C GLY A 94 20.83 6.54 -18.09
N GLY A 95 19.83 6.57 -17.19
CA GLY A 95 18.84 5.51 -17.07
C GLY A 95 17.56 6.00 -16.39
N GLU A 96 16.47 5.31 -16.63
CA GLU A 96 15.14 5.63 -16.07
C GLU A 96 14.98 5.20 -14.60
N GLY A 97 15.96 4.47 -14.08
CA GLY A 97 15.98 4.06 -12.67
C GLY A 97 14.89 3.05 -12.35
N LEU A 98 13.92 3.44 -11.54
CA LEU A 98 12.78 2.61 -11.13
C LEU A 98 11.52 2.86 -11.98
N ILE A 99 11.66 3.45 -13.18
CA ILE A 99 10.57 3.63 -14.13
C ILE A 99 10.70 2.56 -15.21
N PHE A 100 9.91 1.50 -15.12
CA PHE A 100 9.95 0.39 -16.07
C PHE A 100 8.67 -0.45 -16.02
N GLN A 101 8.47 -1.23 -17.08
CA GLN A 101 7.51 -2.33 -17.11
C GLN A 101 8.27 -3.60 -17.47
N ALA A 102 8.05 -4.67 -16.71
CA ALA A 102 8.72 -5.95 -16.92
C ALA A 102 7.84 -7.12 -16.48
N PRO A 103 8.08 -8.33 -17.01
CA PRO A 103 7.51 -9.55 -16.46
C PRO A 103 7.95 -9.73 -15.01
N LEU A 104 7.07 -10.36 -14.22
CA LEU A 104 7.40 -10.83 -12.87
C LEU A 104 8.21 -12.11 -12.95
N ASP A 105 9.34 -12.14 -12.27
CA ASP A 105 10.10 -13.35 -11.98
C ASP A 105 9.92 -13.67 -10.48
N GLU A 106 9.71 -14.93 -10.12
CA GLU A 106 9.73 -15.40 -8.71
C GLU A 106 8.76 -14.62 -7.79
N TYR A 107 7.45 -14.64 -8.10
CA TYR A 107 6.45 -14.03 -7.23
C TYR A 107 6.10 -14.97 -6.05
N GLU A 108 6.31 -14.50 -4.83
CA GLU A 108 6.01 -15.19 -3.58
C GLU A 108 5.09 -14.30 -2.73
N MET A 109 4.01 -14.87 -2.18
CA MET A 109 3.09 -14.15 -1.30
C MET A 109 2.76 -14.98 -0.07
N GLU A 110 2.90 -14.37 1.09
CA GLU A 110 2.49 -14.92 2.38
C GLU A 110 1.52 -13.97 3.08
N MET A 111 0.42 -14.49 3.59
CA MET A 111 -0.55 -13.71 4.37
C MET A 111 -0.68 -14.24 5.78
N ASN A 112 -0.55 -13.38 6.76
CA ASN A 112 -0.71 -13.74 8.15
C ASN A 112 -2.18 -13.70 8.59
N LYS A 113 -2.48 -14.22 9.80
CA LYS A 113 -3.83 -14.24 10.38
C LYS A 113 -4.45 -12.86 10.61
N LYS A 114 -3.63 -11.81 10.63
CA LYS A 114 -4.07 -10.41 10.81
C LYS A 114 -4.36 -9.69 9.49
N GLY A 115 -4.31 -10.41 8.36
CA GLY A 115 -4.53 -9.83 7.03
C GLY A 115 -3.35 -9.02 6.49
N THR A 116 -2.16 -9.11 7.10
CA THR A 116 -0.96 -8.50 6.53
C THR A 116 -0.34 -9.45 5.52
N ALA A 117 -0.18 -8.99 4.29
CA ALA A 117 0.50 -9.72 3.23
C ALA A 117 1.96 -9.26 3.10
N LYS A 118 2.85 -10.24 2.97
CA LYS A 118 4.23 -10.05 2.54
C LYS A 118 4.35 -10.59 1.14
N VAL A 119 4.75 -9.74 0.22
CA VAL A 119 4.93 -10.10 -1.18
C VAL A 119 6.39 -9.85 -1.55
N LYS A 120 7.01 -10.82 -2.18
CA LYS A 120 8.35 -10.71 -2.72
C LYS A 120 8.34 -11.12 -4.17
N PHE A 121 8.91 -10.30 -5.03
CA PHE A 121 9.10 -10.65 -6.43
C PHE A 121 10.37 -10.05 -6.99
N THR A 122 10.83 -10.60 -8.08
CA THR A 122 11.93 -10.04 -8.87
C THR A 122 11.44 -9.60 -10.24
N ALA A 123 12.11 -8.60 -10.81
CA ALA A 123 11.88 -8.12 -12.15
C ALA A 123 13.22 -7.67 -12.76
N ARG A 124 13.32 -7.70 -14.08
CA ARG A 124 14.53 -7.28 -14.80
C ARG A 124 14.19 -6.24 -15.84
N SER A 125 14.96 -5.16 -15.86
CA SER A 125 15.03 -4.26 -17.00
C SER A 125 16.39 -4.41 -17.71
N PRO A 126 16.61 -3.78 -18.85
CA PRO A 126 17.93 -3.73 -19.47
C PRO A 126 19.01 -3.12 -18.58
N GLU A 127 18.63 -2.30 -17.58
CA GLU A 127 19.54 -1.55 -16.72
C GLU A 127 19.91 -2.28 -15.43
N ASP A 128 18.96 -3.05 -14.85
CA ASP A 128 19.13 -3.61 -13.51
C ASP A 128 18.25 -4.81 -13.24
N LYS A 129 18.61 -5.59 -12.22
CA LYS A 129 17.73 -6.59 -11.58
C LYS A 129 17.21 -6.00 -10.29
N PHE A 130 15.88 -6.01 -10.15
CA PHE A 130 15.16 -5.50 -9.00
C PHE A 130 14.58 -6.64 -8.17
N THR A 131 14.70 -6.53 -6.86
CA THR A 131 13.97 -7.37 -5.89
C THR A 131 13.08 -6.46 -5.06
N PHE A 132 11.78 -6.62 -5.22
CA PHE A 132 10.77 -5.91 -4.47
C PHE A 132 10.34 -6.74 -3.26
N ASN A 133 10.30 -6.12 -2.10
CA ASN A 133 9.71 -6.67 -0.89
C ASN A 133 8.60 -5.73 -0.42
N LEU A 134 7.36 -6.18 -0.51
CA LEU A 134 6.20 -5.42 -0.13
C LEU A 134 5.65 -5.94 1.20
N THR A 135 5.21 -5.04 2.06
CA THR A 135 4.39 -5.37 3.22
C THR A 135 3.09 -4.57 3.10
N ILE A 136 1.98 -5.26 2.88
CA ILE A 136 0.66 -4.64 2.69
C ILE A 136 -0.18 -5.01 3.91
N TYR A 137 -0.67 -4.00 4.60
CA TYR A 137 -1.51 -4.16 5.78
C TYR A 137 -2.99 -4.25 5.41
N SER A 138 -3.80 -4.85 6.28
CA SER A 138 -5.23 -5.02 6.05
C SER A 138 -6.00 -3.71 5.85
N ASN A 139 -5.48 -2.59 6.36
CA ASN A 139 -6.04 -1.26 6.16
C ASN A 139 -5.68 -0.61 4.81
N GLY A 140 -4.87 -1.28 3.98
CA GLY A 140 -4.40 -0.79 2.69
C GLY A 140 -3.07 -0.04 2.73
N SER A 141 -2.54 0.31 3.89
CA SER A 141 -1.19 0.92 3.94
C SER A 141 -0.15 -0.09 3.46
N ALA A 142 0.86 0.41 2.77
CA ALA A 142 1.90 -0.43 2.20
C ALA A 142 3.29 0.15 2.44
N SER A 143 4.25 -0.75 2.65
CA SER A 143 5.68 -0.47 2.65
C SER A 143 6.34 -1.26 1.52
N ILE A 144 7.18 -0.61 0.77
CA ILE A 144 7.91 -1.18 -0.38
C ILE A 144 9.40 -1.01 -0.11
N ASN A 145 10.17 -2.09 -0.19
CA ASN A 145 11.62 -2.03 -0.22
C ASN A 145 12.12 -2.59 -1.55
N VAL A 146 12.94 -1.82 -2.24
CA VAL A 146 13.50 -2.20 -3.54
C VAL A 146 15.01 -2.35 -3.40
N ASN A 147 15.50 -3.57 -3.62
CA ASN A 147 16.92 -3.87 -3.74
C ASN A 147 17.31 -3.98 -5.20
N MET A 148 18.41 -3.37 -5.56
CA MET A 148 18.92 -3.30 -6.93
C MET A 148 20.35 -3.81 -6.97
N GLN A 149 20.75 -4.37 -8.10
CA GLN A 149 22.12 -4.87 -8.27
C GLN A 149 23.12 -3.75 -8.49
N ASN A 150 22.74 -2.75 -9.28
CA ASN A 150 23.62 -1.68 -9.73
C ASN A 150 23.41 -0.34 -9.00
N ARG A 151 22.52 -0.31 -8.00
CA ARG A 151 22.13 0.91 -7.25
C ARG A 151 21.94 0.61 -5.77
N GLU A 152 22.00 1.66 -4.94
CA GLU A 152 21.60 1.56 -3.53
C GLU A 152 20.13 1.19 -3.40
N SER A 153 19.79 0.41 -2.36
CA SER A 153 18.39 0.10 -2.03
C SER A 153 17.63 1.36 -1.59
N ILE A 154 16.34 1.38 -1.84
CA ILE A 154 15.45 2.46 -1.45
C ILE A 154 14.13 1.86 -0.93
N SER A 155 13.51 2.54 0.02
CA SER A 155 12.19 2.16 0.54
C SER A 155 11.17 3.25 0.28
N PHE A 156 9.90 2.83 0.24
CA PHE A 156 8.78 3.73 0.05
C PHE A 156 7.63 3.35 0.98
N SER A 157 6.75 4.30 1.22
CA SER A 157 5.44 4.04 1.81
C SER A 157 4.33 4.60 0.93
N GLY A 158 3.17 3.97 1.00
CA GLY A 158 2.01 4.33 0.23
C GLY A 158 0.76 3.58 0.67
N GLU A 159 -0.25 3.57 -0.19
CA GLU A 159 -1.53 2.92 0.05
C GLU A 159 -2.01 2.18 -1.21
N MET A 160 -2.70 1.07 -1.02
CA MET A 160 -3.43 0.38 -2.09
C MET A 160 -4.62 1.22 -2.56
N GLU A 161 -4.77 1.28 -3.88
CA GLU A 161 -5.94 1.88 -4.56
C GLU A 161 -7.10 0.91 -4.67
#